data_dececa2361253cec9d1d5203455908c6
#
_entry.id   dececa2361253cec9d1d5203455908c6
#
_cell.length_a   1.000
_cell.length_b   1.000
_cell.length_c   1.000
_cell.angle_alpha   90.00
_cell.angle_beta   90.00
_cell.angle_gamma   90.00
#
_symmetry.space_group_name_H-M   'P 1'
#
loop_
_entity.id
_entity.type
_entity.pdbx_description
1 polymer ?
#
loop_
_entity_poly.entity_id
_entity_poly.type
_entity_poly.pdbx_seq_one_letter_code
_entity_poly.pdbx_strand_id
1 'polypeptide(L)'
;MAYSLYDAAVTPCAQQLGALAGIIDKAAAHCAANKIEESALLQDRLYPDMFCLARQIRQSVDFAVNTGGRLAGVTPPAMPAVDDTSFAAAKSRVETALGFVKSLTRAQVDGAEGKVIAWTGGANDRKMKGNDYLQQFALPNFFFFVTTAYNILRHRGVPLEKRDFLGPVNWL
;
A
#
# COMPACT_ATOMS: atom_id res chain seq x y z
N MET A 1 -15.14 17.33 -14.11
CA MET A 1 -15.38 17.37 -12.65
C MET A 1 -14.15 17.97 -11.99
N ALA A 2 -14.30 18.74 -10.91
CA ALA A 2 -13.16 19.25 -10.17
C ALA A 2 -12.43 18.09 -9.47
N TYR A 3 -11.11 18.19 -9.33
CA TYR A 3 -10.29 17.27 -8.58
C TYR A 3 -10.71 17.26 -7.10
N SER A 4 -10.96 16.11 -6.54
CA SER A 4 -11.58 15.97 -5.23
C SER A 4 -10.71 15.16 -4.27
N LEU A 5 -11.13 15.08 -3.00
CA LEU A 5 -10.43 14.28 -1.99
C LEU A 5 -10.44 12.79 -2.36
N TYR A 6 -11.50 12.30 -2.99
CA TYR A 6 -11.54 10.94 -3.54
C TYR A 6 -10.45 10.72 -4.59
N ASP A 7 -10.29 11.64 -5.53
CA ASP A 7 -9.26 11.54 -6.58
C ASP A 7 -7.85 11.56 -5.97
N ALA A 8 -7.65 12.37 -4.93
CA ALA A 8 -6.38 12.49 -4.24
C ALA A 8 -6.03 11.27 -3.37
N ALA A 9 -7.01 10.57 -2.82
CA ALA A 9 -6.81 9.47 -1.87
C ALA A 9 -6.97 8.09 -2.52
N VAL A 10 -8.13 7.84 -3.15
CA VAL A 10 -8.52 6.51 -3.62
C VAL A 10 -7.78 6.14 -4.90
N THR A 11 -7.68 7.05 -5.84
CA THR A 11 -7.04 6.78 -7.14
C THR A 11 -5.57 6.35 -6.99
N PRO A 12 -4.69 7.10 -6.30
CA PRO A 12 -3.29 6.70 -6.16
C PRO A 12 -3.12 5.43 -5.31
N CYS A 13 -3.94 5.24 -4.26
CA CYS A 13 -3.89 4.01 -3.46
C CYS A 13 -4.27 2.79 -4.29
N ALA A 14 -5.34 2.87 -5.09
CA ALA A 14 -5.77 1.76 -5.94
C ALA A 14 -4.74 1.46 -7.05
N GLN A 15 -4.18 2.48 -7.68
CA GLN A 15 -3.14 2.33 -8.70
C GLN A 15 -1.91 1.61 -8.13
N GLN A 16 -1.38 2.10 -7.01
CA GLN A 16 -0.16 1.57 -6.43
C GLN A 16 -0.34 0.18 -5.79
N LEU A 17 -1.50 -0.13 -5.21
CA LEU A 17 -1.79 -1.49 -4.75
C LEU A 17 -1.86 -2.47 -5.95
N GLY A 18 -2.46 -2.05 -7.06
CA GLY A 18 -2.47 -2.85 -8.28
C GLY A 18 -1.07 -3.09 -8.85
N ALA A 19 -0.23 -2.04 -8.87
CA ALA A 19 1.18 -2.14 -9.26
C ALA A 19 1.96 -3.08 -8.31
N LEU A 20 1.76 -2.96 -7.00
CA LEU A 20 2.41 -3.78 -5.99
C LEU A 20 2.04 -5.27 -6.14
N ALA A 21 0.78 -5.60 -6.47
CA ALA A 21 0.39 -6.98 -6.76
C ALA A 21 1.18 -7.56 -7.93
N GLY A 22 1.33 -6.82 -9.03
CA GLY A 22 2.15 -7.23 -10.18
C GLY A 22 3.65 -7.34 -9.86
N ILE A 23 4.16 -6.47 -8.99
CA ILE A 23 5.55 -6.53 -8.50
C ILE A 23 5.77 -7.81 -7.68
N ILE A 24 4.81 -8.18 -6.83
CA ILE A 24 4.85 -9.41 -6.04
C ILE A 24 4.85 -10.64 -6.96
N ASP A 25 4.06 -10.66 -8.03
CA ASP A 25 4.08 -11.76 -9.01
C ASP A 25 5.45 -11.93 -9.67
N LYS A 26 6.08 -10.82 -10.05
CA LYS A 26 7.44 -10.84 -10.61
C LYS A 26 8.47 -11.32 -9.59
N ALA A 27 8.32 -10.96 -8.32
CA ALA A 27 9.20 -11.43 -7.25
C ALA A 27 9.07 -12.95 -7.03
N ALA A 28 7.85 -13.47 -6.97
CA ALA A 28 7.59 -14.91 -6.86
C ALA A 28 8.16 -15.68 -8.06
N ALA A 29 7.94 -15.19 -9.29
CA ALA A 29 8.50 -15.78 -10.50
C ALA A 29 10.05 -15.77 -10.50
N HIS A 30 10.65 -14.69 -10.02
CA HIS A 30 12.10 -14.59 -9.88
C HIS A 30 12.64 -15.63 -8.88
N CYS A 31 11.98 -15.81 -7.74
CA CYS A 31 12.35 -16.82 -6.75
C CYS A 31 12.28 -18.22 -7.37
N ALA A 32 11.18 -18.55 -8.05
CA ALA A 32 11.00 -19.86 -8.69
C ALA A 32 12.08 -20.13 -9.75
N ALA A 33 12.37 -19.15 -10.62
CA ALA A 33 13.33 -19.30 -11.71
C ALA A 33 14.78 -19.47 -11.19
N ASN A 34 15.12 -18.87 -10.05
CA ASN A 34 16.47 -18.86 -9.50
C ASN A 34 16.63 -19.82 -8.30
N LYS A 35 15.61 -20.61 -7.97
CA LYS A 35 15.59 -21.52 -6.82
C LYS A 35 15.90 -20.82 -5.49
N ILE A 36 15.34 -19.63 -5.31
CA ILE A 36 15.44 -18.83 -4.09
C ILE A 36 14.20 -19.10 -3.24
N GLU A 37 14.40 -19.36 -1.95
CA GLU A 37 13.30 -19.45 -1.00
C GLU A 37 12.60 -18.09 -0.86
N GLU A 38 11.28 -18.03 -1.01
CA GLU A 38 10.49 -16.77 -0.93
C GLU A 38 10.72 -16.06 0.40
N SER A 39 10.82 -16.81 1.50
CA SER A 39 11.08 -16.28 2.84
C SER A 39 12.41 -15.53 2.92
N ALA A 40 13.45 -15.98 2.22
CA ALA A 40 14.74 -15.29 2.18
C ALA A 40 14.59 -13.88 1.61
N LEU A 41 13.84 -13.73 0.50
CA LEU A 41 13.61 -12.42 -0.12
C LEU A 41 12.65 -11.56 0.72
N LEU A 42 11.61 -12.17 1.29
CA LEU A 42 10.61 -11.47 2.12
C LEU A 42 11.20 -10.93 3.44
N GLN A 43 12.27 -11.54 3.97
CA GLN A 43 12.96 -11.05 5.16
C GLN A 43 14.08 -10.03 4.87
N ASP A 44 14.37 -9.77 3.59
CA ASP A 44 15.39 -8.79 3.23
C ASP A 44 14.99 -7.36 3.62
N ARG A 45 16.02 -6.55 3.86
CA ARG A 45 15.92 -5.15 4.30
C ARG A 45 16.79 -4.27 3.43
N LEU A 46 16.38 -3.04 3.23
CA LEU A 46 17.24 -2.05 2.57
C LEU A 46 18.40 -1.62 3.47
N TYR A 47 18.14 -1.54 4.78
CA TYR A 47 19.13 -1.28 5.82
C TYR A 47 18.76 -2.05 7.10
N PRO A 48 19.72 -2.46 7.97
CA PRO A 48 19.48 -3.36 9.10
C PRO A 48 18.38 -2.94 10.08
N ASP A 49 18.18 -1.65 10.32
CA ASP A 49 17.15 -1.12 11.23
C ASP A 49 15.80 -0.86 10.55
N MET A 50 15.72 -0.96 9.21
CA MET A 50 14.47 -0.81 8.47
C MET A 50 13.61 -2.08 8.53
N PHE A 51 12.33 -1.93 8.27
CA PHE A 51 11.42 -3.07 8.12
C PHE A 51 11.84 -3.95 6.94
N CYS A 52 11.68 -5.27 7.09
CA CYS A 52 11.87 -6.23 6.00
C CYS A 52 10.78 -6.06 4.91
N LEU A 53 11.02 -6.64 3.73
CA LEU A 53 10.13 -6.56 2.57
C LEU A 53 8.68 -6.94 2.92
N ALA A 54 8.47 -8.08 3.59
CA ALA A 54 7.14 -8.52 4.00
C ALA A 54 6.42 -7.44 4.82
N ARG A 55 7.12 -6.80 5.76
CA ARG A 55 6.56 -5.74 6.58
C ARG A 55 6.36 -4.43 5.80
N GLN A 56 7.20 -4.12 4.80
CA GLN A 56 6.98 -2.97 3.90
C GLN A 56 5.68 -3.15 3.10
N ILE A 57 5.46 -4.34 2.53
CA ILE A 57 4.22 -4.67 1.81
C ILE A 57 3.01 -4.55 2.75
N ARG A 58 3.10 -5.12 3.95
CA ARG A 58 2.02 -5.04 4.95
C ARG A 58 1.68 -3.61 5.35
N GLN A 59 2.67 -2.76 5.61
CA GLN A 59 2.44 -1.36 5.91
C GLN A 59 1.82 -0.59 4.73
N SER A 60 2.18 -0.92 3.49
CA SER A 60 1.52 -0.36 2.30
C SER A 60 0.02 -0.66 2.30
N VAL A 61 -0.35 -1.92 2.57
CA VAL A 61 -1.74 -2.35 2.71
C VAL A 61 -2.44 -1.59 3.84
N ASP A 62 -1.85 -1.57 5.03
CA ASP A 62 -2.43 -0.95 6.21
C ASP A 62 -2.66 0.55 6.01
N PHE A 63 -1.71 1.26 5.39
CA PHE A 63 -1.89 2.68 5.08
C PHE A 63 -2.98 2.92 4.03
N ALA A 64 -3.06 2.11 2.98
CA ALA A 64 -4.10 2.27 1.97
C ALA A 64 -5.51 2.08 2.54
N VAL A 65 -5.74 0.97 3.27
CA VAL A 65 -7.07 0.68 3.84
C VAL A 65 -7.47 1.67 4.95
N ASN A 66 -6.51 2.05 5.80
CA ASN A 66 -6.77 3.03 6.84
C ASN A 66 -7.04 4.43 6.28
N THR A 67 -6.34 4.82 5.19
CA THR A 67 -6.59 6.09 4.52
C THR A 67 -8.01 6.15 4.00
N GLY A 68 -8.41 5.17 3.20
CA GLY A 68 -9.75 5.13 2.65
C GLY A 68 -10.83 5.00 3.74
N GLY A 69 -10.64 4.07 4.68
CA GLY A 69 -11.60 3.83 5.75
C GLY A 69 -11.84 5.04 6.64
N ARG A 70 -10.78 5.73 7.05
CA ARG A 70 -10.89 6.94 7.91
C ARG A 70 -11.55 8.11 7.20
N LEU A 71 -11.17 8.37 5.95
CA LEU A 71 -11.77 9.46 5.17
C LEU A 71 -13.24 9.18 4.87
N ALA A 72 -13.58 7.94 4.51
CA ALA A 72 -14.95 7.54 4.23
C ALA A 72 -15.81 7.34 5.49
N GLY A 73 -15.18 7.23 6.68
CA GLY A 73 -15.90 6.91 7.91
C GLY A 73 -16.40 5.46 7.96
N VAL A 74 -15.72 4.53 7.28
CA VAL A 74 -16.09 3.11 7.22
C VAL A 74 -14.98 2.24 7.80
N THR A 75 -15.37 1.13 8.43
CA THR A 75 -14.41 0.16 8.95
C THR A 75 -13.87 -0.70 7.81
N PRO A 76 -12.54 -0.78 7.64
CA PRO A 76 -11.94 -1.70 6.66
C PRO A 76 -12.29 -3.17 6.98
N PRO A 77 -12.30 -4.05 5.96
CA PRO A 77 -12.52 -5.47 6.18
C PRO A 77 -11.36 -6.10 6.99
N ALA A 78 -11.62 -7.24 7.59
CA ALA A 78 -10.56 -8.06 8.17
C ALA A 78 -9.56 -8.46 7.07
N MET A 79 -8.29 -8.21 7.32
CA MET A 79 -7.22 -8.62 6.40
C MET A 79 -6.89 -10.10 6.58
N PRO A 80 -6.49 -10.82 5.52
CA PRO A 80 -5.96 -12.18 5.63
C PRO A 80 -4.87 -12.29 6.70
N ALA A 81 -4.70 -13.47 7.25
CA ALA A 81 -3.67 -13.74 8.26
C ALA A 81 -2.28 -13.34 7.75
N VAL A 82 -1.42 -12.92 8.68
CA VAL A 82 -0.03 -12.57 8.34
C VAL A 82 0.76 -13.85 8.12
N ASP A 83 1.34 -13.96 6.93
CA ASP A 83 2.37 -14.95 6.61
C ASP A 83 3.50 -14.20 5.88
N ASP A 84 4.57 -13.96 6.60
CA ASP A 84 5.75 -13.23 6.12
C ASP A 84 6.75 -14.17 5.39
N THR A 85 6.32 -15.36 4.99
CA THR A 85 7.14 -16.37 4.29
C THR A 85 6.65 -16.66 2.87
N SER A 86 5.49 -16.15 2.45
CA SER A 86 4.85 -16.45 1.18
C SER A 86 4.46 -15.20 0.40
N PHE A 87 4.90 -15.09 -0.86
CA PHE A 87 4.43 -14.06 -1.78
C PHE A 87 2.94 -14.21 -2.12
N ALA A 88 2.41 -15.44 -2.15
CA ALA A 88 0.98 -15.66 -2.37
C ALA A 88 0.15 -15.05 -1.22
N ALA A 89 0.57 -15.24 0.03
CA ALA A 89 -0.08 -14.63 1.19
C ALA A 89 0.03 -13.10 1.17
N ALA A 90 1.20 -12.55 0.85
CA ALA A 90 1.41 -11.11 0.71
C ALA A 90 0.50 -10.52 -0.39
N LYS A 91 0.39 -11.19 -1.54
CA LYS A 91 -0.48 -10.79 -2.66
C LYS A 91 -1.96 -10.81 -2.27
N SER A 92 -2.42 -11.86 -1.60
CA SER A 92 -3.81 -11.97 -1.13
C SER A 92 -4.21 -10.77 -0.24
N ARG A 93 -3.32 -10.32 0.63
CA ARG A 93 -3.55 -9.10 1.44
C ARG A 93 -3.65 -7.84 0.58
N VAL A 94 -2.76 -7.68 -0.40
CA VAL A 94 -2.78 -6.54 -1.33
C VAL A 94 -4.08 -6.53 -2.15
N GLU A 95 -4.52 -7.66 -2.65
CA GLU A 95 -5.75 -7.78 -3.44
C GLU A 95 -7.00 -7.50 -2.60
N THR A 96 -7.04 -7.99 -1.36
CA THR A 96 -8.12 -7.66 -0.41
C THR A 96 -8.19 -6.15 -0.15
N ALA A 97 -7.04 -5.51 0.08
CA ALA A 97 -6.97 -4.06 0.26
C ALA A 97 -7.39 -3.30 -1.00
N LEU A 98 -6.95 -3.75 -2.18
CA LEU A 98 -7.31 -3.16 -3.46
C LEU A 98 -8.83 -3.24 -3.70
N GLY A 99 -9.43 -4.39 -3.41
CA GLY A 99 -10.89 -4.57 -3.48
C GLY A 99 -11.64 -3.58 -2.58
N PHE A 100 -11.19 -3.43 -1.34
CA PHE A 100 -11.77 -2.46 -0.40
C PHE A 100 -11.61 -1.02 -0.89
N VAL A 101 -10.40 -0.62 -1.26
CA VAL A 101 -10.13 0.75 -1.73
C VAL A 101 -10.99 1.09 -2.96
N LYS A 102 -11.12 0.16 -3.91
CA LYS A 102 -11.96 0.33 -5.10
C LYS A 102 -13.47 0.35 -4.80
N SER A 103 -13.91 -0.21 -3.69
CA SER A 103 -15.32 -0.18 -3.29
C SER A 103 -15.77 1.17 -2.72
N LEU A 104 -14.81 2.04 -2.35
CA LEU A 104 -15.12 3.36 -1.81
C LEU A 104 -15.68 4.27 -2.91
N THR A 105 -16.68 5.06 -2.55
CA THR A 105 -17.34 5.99 -3.47
C THR A 105 -16.96 7.43 -3.18
N ARG A 106 -17.10 8.30 -4.18
CA ARG A 106 -16.91 9.74 -4.01
C ARG A 106 -17.80 10.30 -2.89
N ALA A 107 -19.04 9.87 -2.84
CA ALA A 107 -19.99 10.34 -1.81
C ALA A 107 -19.55 10.02 -0.38
N GLN A 108 -18.76 8.97 -0.17
CA GLN A 108 -18.22 8.60 1.13
C GLN A 108 -16.97 9.42 1.50
N VAL A 109 -16.13 9.75 0.53
CA VAL A 109 -14.80 10.35 0.77
C VAL A 109 -14.83 11.87 0.64
N ASP A 110 -15.50 12.41 -0.39
CA ASP A 110 -15.58 13.84 -0.60
C ASP A 110 -16.36 14.52 0.54
N GLY A 111 -15.91 15.69 0.96
CA GLY A 111 -16.45 16.40 2.12
C GLY A 111 -15.80 16.01 3.45
N ALA A 112 -14.77 15.15 3.43
CA ALA A 112 -14.00 14.83 4.62
C ALA A 112 -12.81 15.78 4.86
N GLU A 113 -12.58 16.77 4.01
CA GLU A 113 -11.44 17.70 4.05
C GLU A 113 -11.30 18.38 5.42
N GLY A 114 -12.38 18.87 5.96
CA GLY A 114 -12.46 19.56 7.26
C GLY A 114 -12.79 18.66 8.45
N LYS A 115 -13.18 17.40 8.22
CA LYS A 115 -13.50 16.46 9.31
C LYS A 115 -12.26 16.14 10.14
N VAL A 116 -12.48 15.99 11.46
CA VAL A 116 -11.41 15.52 12.35
C VAL A 116 -11.29 14.00 12.20
N ILE A 117 -10.14 13.58 11.69
CA ILE A 117 -9.72 12.18 11.65
C ILE A 117 -8.94 11.89 12.93
N ALA A 118 -9.42 10.96 13.74
CA ALA A 118 -8.78 10.55 14.99
C ALA A 118 -8.39 9.07 14.92
N TRP A 119 -7.20 8.75 15.43
CA TRP A 119 -6.74 7.37 15.53
C TRP A 119 -5.68 7.20 16.60
N THR A 120 -5.52 6.00 17.15
CA THR A 120 -4.41 5.65 18.02
C THR A 120 -3.25 5.15 17.17
N GLY A 121 -2.09 5.79 17.26
CA GLY A 121 -0.86 5.43 16.56
C GLY A 121 0.25 5.08 17.55
N GLY A 122 0.51 3.79 17.77
CA GLY A 122 1.36 3.33 18.86
C GLY A 122 0.73 3.66 20.21
N ALA A 123 1.46 4.34 21.09
CA ALA A 123 0.99 4.76 22.42
C ALA A 123 0.25 6.12 22.42
N ASN A 124 0.10 6.77 21.27
CA ASN A 124 -0.41 8.14 21.20
C ASN A 124 -1.73 8.25 20.42
N ASP A 125 -2.67 8.98 20.97
CA ASP A 125 -3.84 9.42 20.23
C ASP A 125 -3.46 10.62 19.34
N ARG A 126 -3.90 10.55 18.10
CA ARG A 126 -3.61 11.53 17.06
C ARG A 126 -4.88 12.06 16.45
N LYS A 127 -4.88 13.35 16.10
CA LYS A 127 -6.00 14.00 15.42
C LYS A 127 -5.47 14.92 14.33
N MET A 128 -6.05 14.89 13.16
CA MET A 128 -5.75 15.79 12.05
C MET A 128 -7.03 16.10 11.28
N LYS A 129 -7.08 17.25 10.60
CA LYS A 129 -8.14 17.48 9.59
C LYS A 129 -7.92 16.50 8.42
N GLY A 130 -8.99 16.09 7.74
CA GLY A 130 -8.92 15.08 6.67
C GLY A 130 -7.94 15.42 5.57
N ASN A 131 -7.90 16.70 5.16
CA ASN A 131 -6.95 17.16 4.15
C ASN A 131 -5.49 17.05 4.62
N ASP A 132 -5.21 17.52 5.84
CA ASP A 132 -3.85 17.45 6.43
C ASP A 132 -3.44 15.99 6.68
N TYR A 133 -4.38 15.16 7.18
CA TYR A 133 -4.18 13.74 7.36
C TYR A 133 -3.75 13.06 6.06
N LEU A 134 -4.45 13.34 4.96
CA LEU A 134 -4.13 12.75 3.67
C LEU A 134 -2.76 13.20 3.17
N GLN A 135 -2.52 14.51 3.12
CA GLN A 135 -1.34 15.09 2.47
C GLN A 135 -0.06 14.95 3.28
N GLN A 136 -0.14 15.11 4.62
CA GLN A 136 1.05 15.20 5.47
C GLN A 136 1.39 13.88 6.17
N PHE A 137 0.44 12.96 6.24
CA PHE A 137 0.63 11.70 6.95
C PHE A 137 0.35 10.46 6.08
N ALA A 138 -0.87 10.32 5.55
CA ALA A 138 -1.30 9.07 4.92
C ALA A 138 -0.52 8.77 3.63
N LEU A 139 -0.54 9.67 2.65
CA LEU A 139 0.15 9.47 1.37
C LEU A 139 1.68 9.41 1.49
N PRO A 140 2.36 10.27 2.26
CA PRO A 140 3.80 10.15 2.45
C PRO A 140 4.21 8.80 3.02
N ASN A 141 3.50 8.28 4.02
CA ASN A 141 3.77 6.94 4.56
C ASN A 141 3.48 5.84 3.55
N PHE A 142 2.34 5.89 2.88
CA PHE A 142 1.95 4.92 1.87
C PHE A 142 3.01 4.80 0.77
N PHE A 143 3.39 5.92 0.16
CA PHE A 143 4.41 5.92 -0.90
C PHE A 143 5.79 5.52 -0.39
N PHE A 144 6.16 5.88 0.84
CA PHE A 144 7.40 5.42 1.45
C PHE A 144 7.47 3.90 1.48
N PHE A 145 6.43 3.23 1.97
CA PHE A 145 6.42 1.78 2.11
C PHE A 145 6.38 1.06 0.75
N VAL A 146 5.55 1.51 -0.18
CA VAL A 146 5.49 0.93 -1.54
C VAL A 146 6.82 1.10 -2.27
N THR A 147 7.41 2.30 -2.21
CA THR A 147 8.71 2.58 -2.85
C THR A 147 9.83 1.77 -2.22
N THR A 148 9.82 1.62 -0.90
CA THR A 148 10.84 0.83 -0.20
C THR A 148 10.71 -0.65 -0.56
N ALA A 149 9.50 -1.20 -0.66
CA ALA A 149 9.27 -2.57 -1.12
C ALA A 149 9.82 -2.78 -2.55
N TYR A 150 9.52 -1.87 -3.48
CA TYR A 150 10.08 -1.89 -4.83
C TYR A 150 11.62 -1.85 -4.79
N ASN A 151 12.21 -0.96 -3.99
CA ASN A 151 13.67 -0.79 -3.91
C ASN A 151 14.37 -2.04 -3.38
N ILE A 152 13.83 -2.71 -2.35
CA ILE A 152 14.37 -3.96 -1.83
C ILE A 152 14.40 -5.02 -2.94
N LEU A 153 13.28 -5.23 -3.63
CA LEU A 153 13.19 -6.21 -4.72
C LEU A 153 14.11 -5.87 -5.88
N ARG A 154 14.19 -4.60 -6.26
CA ARG A 154 15.07 -4.15 -7.34
C ARG A 154 16.54 -4.34 -6.98
N HIS A 155 16.92 -4.04 -5.73
CA HIS A 155 18.26 -4.25 -5.19
C HIS A 155 18.65 -5.73 -5.19
N ARG A 156 17.70 -6.63 -4.96
CA ARG A 156 17.89 -8.08 -4.96
C ARG A 156 17.82 -8.72 -6.35
N GLY A 157 17.81 -7.92 -7.39
CA GLY A 157 17.92 -8.40 -8.77
C GLY A 157 16.63 -8.85 -9.41
N VAL A 158 15.48 -8.64 -8.76
CA VAL A 158 14.17 -8.88 -9.41
C VAL A 158 14.07 -7.98 -10.64
N PRO A 159 13.69 -8.50 -11.83
CA PRO A 159 13.67 -7.74 -13.09
C PRO A 159 12.48 -6.78 -13.13
N LEU A 160 12.56 -5.71 -12.32
CA LEU A 160 11.58 -4.64 -12.22
C LEU A 160 12.05 -3.40 -12.96
N GLU A 161 11.12 -2.66 -13.52
CA GLU A 161 11.34 -1.36 -14.14
C GLU A 161 10.43 -0.32 -13.49
N LYS A 162 10.70 0.97 -13.75
CA LYS A 162 9.84 2.07 -13.25
C LYS A 162 8.38 1.91 -13.68
N ARG A 163 8.12 1.33 -14.88
CA ARG A 163 6.76 1.06 -15.35
C ARG A 163 6.00 0.08 -14.46
N ASP A 164 6.68 -0.87 -13.82
CA ASP A 164 6.06 -1.80 -12.89
C ASP A 164 5.61 -1.08 -11.62
N PHE A 165 6.39 -0.10 -11.15
CA PHE A 165 6.02 0.75 -10.03
C PHE A 165 4.85 1.69 -10.38
N LEU A 166 4.85 2.29 -11.56
CA LEU A 166 3.76 3.18 -11.97
C LEU A 166 2.44 2.42 -12.15
N GLY A 167 2.51 1.16 -12.60
CA GLY A 167 1.30 0.42 -12.98
C GLY A 167 0.61 1.01 -14.21
N PRO A 168 -0.68 0.71 -14.42
CA PRO A 168 -1.43 1.24 -15.56
C PRO A 168 -1.59 2.77 -15.45
N VAL A 169 -1.28 3.46 -16.54
CA VAL A 169 -1.45 4.92 -16.69
C VAL A 169 -2.36 5.19 -17.88
N ASN A 170 -3.33 6.07 -17.72
CA ASN A 170 -4.24 6.48 -18.78
C ASN A 170 -3.55 7.52 -19.68
N TRP A 171 -2.92 7.03 -20.75
CA TRP A 171 -2.38 7.91 -21.81
C TRP A 171 -3.49 8.34 -22.75
N LEU A 172 -3.41 9.58 -23.25
CA LEU A 172 -4.30 10.11 -24.31
C LEU A 172 -3.78 9.70 -25.68
#